data_3a08473d355b5e3331f81b69010658b1
#
_entry.id   3a08473d355b5e3331f81b69010658b1
#
_cell.length_a   1.000
_cell.length_b   1.000
_cell.length_c   1.000
_cell.angle_alpha   90.00
_cell.angle_beta   90.00
_cell.angle_gamma   90.00
#
_symmetry.space_group_name_H-M   'P 1'
#
loop_
_entity.id
_entity.type
_entity.pdbx_description
1 polymer ?
#
loop_
_entity_poly.entity_id
_entity_poly.type
_entity_poly.pdbx_seq_one_letter_code
_entity_poly.pdbx_strand_id
1 'polypeptide(L)'
;MKSRTLWIAVFVGIIALGLGAAVVAAFVTDNGERSVSGTSTGSSSVADTFALPLGLESDTLALAKHRRDLLVGLAARPGGPVEVATVRGDTPLSGDAVRVAVDGRVVPAEPCGVGCSRVQAPVLQGRPSRLTVRAGSMPVSFRLPATLPASGGSELDRARRTMGALRSYRFTERLTSGGPVVFTRLNVQAPDRLSLRTNSGFRSVIIGHKRWDYQDGRWQGGPFPGLAVREVLMWYAARNPRILRRLPNGDVELAAYGLKPVPAWFRLTVKPSGRVVEAQMTAPAHFMLHRYGSFDRAPAIEPPQ
;
A
#
# COMPACT_ATOMS: atom_id res chain seq x y z
N MET A 1 14.91 -3.02 28.71
CA MET A 1 15.48 -2.15 27.65
C MET A 1 15.63 -2.79 26.26
N LYS A 2 15.04 -3.98 25.97
CA LYS A 2 15.20 -4.71 24.67
C LYS A 2 14.12 -4.42 23.61
N SER A 3 13.11 -3.61 23.91
CA SER A 3 11.95 -3.43 22.99
C SER A 3 12.10 -2.25 21.99
N ARG A 4 12.95 -1.28 22.28
CA ARG A 4 13.09 -0.07 21.43
C ARG A 4 13.84 -0.30 20.12
N THR A 5 14.82 -1.19 20.12
CA THR A 5 15.66 -1.47 18.93
C THR A 5 14.89 -2.25 17.85
N LEU A 6 13.95 -3.11 18.23
CA LEU A 6 13.13 -3.87 17.29
C LEU A 6 12.17 -2.98 16.48
N TRP A 7 11.65 -1.92 17.10
CA TRP A 7 10.75 -0.98 16.44
C TRP A 7 11.43 -0.10 15.40
N ILE A 8 12.70 0.26 15.63
CA ILE A 8 13.48 1.06 14.67
C ILE A 8 13.78 0.24 13.41
N ALA A 9 14.06 -1.05 13.53
CA ALA A 9 14.31 -1.93 12.39
C ALA A 9 13.05 -2.12 11.53
N VAL A 10 11.88 -2.25 12.13
CA VAL A 10 10.58 -2.34 11.42
C VAL A 10 10.27 -1.03 10.69
N PHE A 11 10.61 0.11 11.30
CA PHE A 11 10.34 1.44 10.72
C PHE A 11 11.22 1.76 9.50
N VAL A 12 12.49 1.37 9.55
CA VAL A 12 13.42 1.51 8.42
C VAL A 12 13.01 0.60 7.27
N GLY A 13 12.52 -0.60 7.56
CA GLY A 13 11.97 -1.54 6.57
C GLY A 13 10.75 -0.98 5.83
N ILE A 14 9.88 -0.20 6.48
CA ILE A 14 8.65 0.35 5.90
C ILE A 14 8.93 1.45 4.87
N ILE A 15 9.89 2.34 5.16
CA ILE A 15 10.33 3.35 4.17
C ILE A 15 11.05 2.67 3.00
N ALA A 16 11.81 1.59 3.27
CA ALA A 16 12.50 0.82 2.23
C ALA A 16 11.54 0.03 1.32
N LEU A 17 10.39 -0.44 1.82
CA LEU A 17 9.36 -1.09 1.00
C LEU A 17 8.64 -0.11 0.06
N GLY A 18 8.59 1.18 0.41
CA GLY A 18 8.09 2.24 -0.48
C GLY A 18 9.13 2.74 -1.48
N LEU A 19 10.41 2.56 -1.21
CA LEU A 19 11.54 3.11 -1.99
C LEU A 19 12.33 2.06 -2.79
N GLY A 20 11.82 0.84 -2.92
CA GLY A 20 12.47 -0.22 -3.72
C GLY A 20 13.34 -1.17 -2.90
N ALA A 21 13.31 -2.45 -3.24
CA ALA A 21 13.88 -3.60 -2.54
C ALA A 21 15.42 -3.58 -2.33
N ALA A 22 16.14 -2.54 -2.77
CA ALA A 22 17.59 -2.46 -2.71
C ALA A 22 18.17 -2.06 -1.34
N VAL A 23 17.34 -1.56 -0.41
CA VAL A 23 17.84 -0.99 0.87
C VAL A 23 17.90 -2.02 2.01
N VAL A 24 17.19 -3.14 1.91
CA VAL A 24 17.14 -4.15 2.99
C VAL A 24 18.46 -4.92 3.17
N ALA A 25 19.31 -5.02 2.15
CA ALA A 25 20.55 -5.80 2.21
C ALA A 25 21.74 -5.09 2.91
N ALA A 26 21.69 -3.75 3.09
CA ALA A 26 22.84 -2.98 3.56
C ALA A 26 22.91 -2.81 5.10
N PHE A 27 21.90 -3.21 5.86
CA PHE A 27 21.86 -2.96 7.32
C PHE A 27 22.09 -4.21 8.20
N VAL A 28 22.39 -5.37 7.61
CA VAL A 28 22.63 -6.62 8.40
C VAL A 28 24.12 -6.92 8.61
N THR A 29 25.04 -6.16 8.03
CA THR A 29 26.48 -6.54 8.01
C THR A 29 27.40 -5.61 8.79
N ASP A 30 27.00 -5.10 9.97
CA ASP A 30 28.04 -4.58 10.85
C ASP A 30 27.68 -4.75 12.33
N ASN A 31 27.86 -5.94 12.86
CA ASN A 31 28.21 -6.24 14.23
C ASN A 31 28.58 -7.73 14.39
N GLY A 32 29.89 -7.99 14.41
CA GLY A 32 30.47 -9.09 15.16
C GLY A 32 30.43 -10.49 14.57
N GLU A 33 31.56 -10.89 14.02
CA GLU A 33 31.93 -12.28 13.71
C GLU A 33 31.40 -13.31 14.72
N ARG A 34 30.53 -14.18 14.25
CA ARG A 34 30.52 -15.62 14.66
C ARG A 34 29.92 -16.43 13.52
N SER A 35 30.85 -17.14 12.83
CA SER A 35 30.52 -18.22 11.90
C SER A 35 29.63 -19.25 12.59
N VAL A 36 28.40 -19.38 12.13
CA VAL A 36 27.61 -20.59 12.29
C VAL A 36 27.13 -20.97 10.90
N SER A 37 27.73 -22.00 10.36
CA SER A 37 27.24 -22.72 9.17
C SER A 37 25.88 -23.32 9.52
N GLY A 38 24.81 -22.60 9.16
CA GLY A 38 23.44 -23.05 9.25
C GLY A 38 22.83 -22.96 7.86
N THR A 39 22.44 -24.10 7.33
CA THR A 39 21.66 -24.28 6.11
C THR A 39 20.51 -23.29 6.07
N SER A 40 20.57 -22.30 5.18
CA SER A 40 19.49 -21.33 4.96
C SER A 40 18.32 -22.05 4.29
N THR A 41 17.38 -22.53 5.08
CA THR A 41 16.01 -22.78 4.61
C THR A 41 15.45 -21.42 4.21
N GLY A 42 15.31 -21.19 2.92
CA GLY A 42 14.80 -19.95 2.35
C GLY A 42 13.43 -19.63 2.93
N SER A 43 13.35 -18.56 3.70
CA SER A 43 12.09 -17.92 4.01
C SER A 43 11.52 -17.34 2.71
N SER A 44 10.63 -18.09 2.05
CA SER A 44 9.80 -17.55 0.98
C SER A 44 9.05 -16.34 1.56
N SER A 45 9.31 -15.15 1.03
CA SER A 45 8.60 -13.96 1.50
C SER A 45 7.11 -14.13 1.20
N VAL A 46 6.23 -13.63 2.06
CA VAL A 46 4.77 -13.62 1.86
C VAL A 46 4.41 -13.01 0.48
N ALA A 47 5.26 -12.14 -0.05
CA ALA A 47 5.10 -11.52 -1.37
C ALA A 47 5.19 -12.54 -2.53
N ASP A 48 5.95 -13.62 -2.39
CA ASP A 48 6.13 -14.62 -3.47
C ASP A 48 4.99 -15.63 -3.52
N THR A 49 4.20 -15.74 -2.45
CA THR A 49 3.15 -16.76 -2.29
C THR A 49 1.73 -16.20 -2.40
N PHE A 50 1.56 -14.89 -2.33
CA PHE A 50 0.27 -14.24 -2.30
C PHE A 50 0.00 -13.44 -3.58
N ALA A 51 -0.90 -13.90 -4.44
CA ALA A 51 -1.33 -13.18 -5.64
C ALA A 51 -2.83 -13.41 -5.90
N LEU A 52 -3.50 -12.36 -6.38
CA LEU A 52 -4.82 -12.48 -6.98
C LEU A 52 -4.64 -12.53 -8.50
N PRO A 53 -4.85 -13.68 -9.16
CA PRO A 53 -4.64 -13.83 -10.60
C PRO A 53 -5.44 -12.83 -11.44
N LEU A 54 -6.68 -12.52 -11.02
CA LEU A 54 -7.57 -11.60 -11.74
C LEU A 54 -7.27 -10.12 -11.52
N GLY A 55 -6.47 -9.75 -10.51
CA GLY A 55 -6.30 -8.34 -10.10
C GLY A 55 -5.68 -7.41 -11.13
N LEU A 56 -5.02 -7.93 -12.16
CA LEU A 56 -4.31 -7.16 -13.18
C LEU A 56 -5.02 -7.10 -14.54
N GLU A 57 -6.08 -7.86 -14.71
CA GLU A 57 -6.78 -7.89 -15.98
C GLU A 57 -7.63 -6.64 -16.21
N SER A 58 -7.69 -6.19 -17.47
CA SER A 58 -8.32 -4.90 -17.82
C SER A 58 -9.82 -4.82 -17.55
N ASP A 59 -10.51 -5.98 -17.45
CA ASP A 59 -11.92 -6.09 -17.16
C ASP A 59 -12.25 -6.42 -15.68
N THR A 60 -11.27 -6.22 -14.80
CA THR A 60 -11.38 -6.53 -13.38
C THR A 60 -11.60 -5.27 -12.53
N LEU A 61 -12.46 -5.36 -11.54
CA LEU A 61 -12.56 -4.42 -10.42
C LEU A 61 -11.81 -5.00 -9.22
N ALA A 62 -10.70 -4.36 -8.83
CA ALA A 62 -9.92 -4.74 -7.65
C ALA A 62 -10.19 -3.76 -6.49
N LEU A 63 -10.64 -4.27 -5.34
CA LEU A 63 -10.93 -3.49 -4.14
C LEU A 63 -10.30 -4.17 -2.92
N ALA A 64 -9.99 -3.40 -1.88
CA ALA A 64 -9.67 -3.96 -0.59
C ALA A 64 -10.20 -3.12 0.57
N LYS A 65 -10.37 -3.79 1.69
CA LYS A 65 -10.65 -3.19 3.00
C LYS A 65 -9.85 -3.92 4.07
N HIS A 66 -9.60 -3.22 5.14
CA HIS A 66 -9.05 -3.84 6.34
C HIS A 66 -9.94 -3.60 7.55
N ARG A 67 -9.85 -4.49 8.52
CA ARG A 67 -10.44 -4.34 9.84
C ARG A 67 -9.45 -4.86 10.87
N ARG A 68 -8.91 -3.96 11.69
CA ARG A 68 -7.74 -4.24 12.54
C ARG A 68 -6.58 -4.77 11.68
N ASP A 69 -6.07 -5.97 11.96
CA ASP A 69 -4.99 -6.68 11.27
C ASP A 69 -5.46 -7.53 10.08
N LEU A 70 -6.79 -7.67 9.90
CA LEU A 70 -7.37 -8.44 8.81
C LEU A 70 -7.48 -7.59 7.55
N LEU A 71 -6.79 -7.99 6.49
CA LEU A 71 -6.97 -7.53 5.13
C LEU A 71 -7.91 -8.46 4.39
N VAL A 72 -8.86 -7.88 3.66
CA VAL A 72 -9.63 -8.58 2.63
C VAL A 72 -9.50 -7.77 1.34
N GLY A 73 -8.89 -8.38 0.32
CA GLY A 73 -8.84 -7.91 -1.04
C GLY A 73 -9.81 -8.70 -1.91
N LEU A 74 -10.29 -8.10 -2.98
CA LEU A 74 -11.09 -8.80 -3.98
C LEU A 74 -10.74 -8.36 -5.39
N ALA A 75 -10.95 -9.28 -6.34
CA ALA A 75 -10.95 -9.03 -7.76
C ALA A 75 -12.24 -9.64 -8.34
N ALA A 76 -13.02 -8.84 -9.08
CA ALA A 76 -14.31 -9.23 -9.63
C ALA A 76 -14.41 -8.85 -11.10
N ARG A 77 -14.99 -9.76 -11.90
CA ARG A 77 -15.31 -9.58 -13.33
C ARG A 77 -16.82 -9.62 -13.56
N PRO A 78 -17.33 -8.93 -14.60
CA PRO A 78 -18.71 -9.11 -15.04
C PRO A 78 -18.98 -10.56 -15.46
N GLY A 79 -19.92 -11.21 -14.81
CA GLY A 79 -20.29 -12.61 -15.13
C GLY A 79 -19.25 -13.67 -14.81
N GLY A 80 -18.11 -13.28 -14.28
CA GLY A 80 -17.02 -14.16 -13.89
C GLY A 80 -16.97 -14.46 -12.40
N PRO A 81 -15.97 -15.22 -11.97
CA PRO A 81 -15.73 -15.48 -10.56
C PRO A 81 -15.29 -14.21 -9.85
N VAL A 82 -15.51 -14.18 -8.54
CA VAL A 82 -14.88 -13.24 -7.62
C VAL A 82 -13.77 -13.96 -6.88
N GLU A 83 -12.57 -13.42 -6.94
CA GLU A 83 -11.44 -13.88 -6.14
C GLU A 83 -11.31 -13.00 -4.91
N VAL A 84 -11.12 -13.65 -3.77
CA VAL A 84 -11.02 -13.01 -2.45
C VAL A 84 -9.68 -13.37 -1.85
N ALA A 85 -8.88 -12.35 -1.59
CA ALA A 85 -7.65 -12.46 -0.84
C ALA A 85 -7.91 -12.18 0.64
N THR A 86 -7.44 -13.03 1.53
CA THR A 86 -7.63 -12.84 2.97
C THR A 86 -6.31 -13.06 3.70
N VAL A 87 -5.87 -12.04 4.43
CA VAL A 87 -4.60 -12.06 5.19
C VAL A 87 -4.84 -11.45 6.57
N ARG A 88 -4.34 -12.09 7.62
CA ARG A 88 -4.32 -11.54 8.98
C ARG A 88 -2.88 -11.32 9.42
N GLY A 89 -2.50 -10.05 9.64
CA GLY A 89 -1.09 -9.69 9.78
C GLY A 89 -0.32 -10.16 8.54
N ASP A 90 0.61 -11.10 8.72
CA ASP A 90 1.40 -11.72 7.67
C ASP A 90 0.89 -13.13 7.28
N THR A 91 -0.20 -13.60 7.90
CA THR A 91 -0.70 -14.96 7.71
C THR A 91 -1.83 -15.00 6.70
N PRO A 92 -1.67 -15.62 5.53
CA PRO A 92 -2.73 -15.88 4.58
C PRO A 92 -3.79 -16.82 5.17
N LEU A 93 -5.07 -16.55 4.90
CA LEU A 93 -6.20 -17.35 5.35
C LEU A 93 -6.98 -17.87 4.14
N SER A 94 -7.31 -19.16 4.14
CA SER A 94 -8.10 -19.81 3.07
C SER A 94 -8.92 -20.99 3.63
N GLY A 95 -9.68 -21.65 2.78
CA GLY A 95 -10.50 -22.80 3.13
C GLY A 95 -11.53 -22.46 4.20
N ASP A 96 -11.70 -23.33 5.19
CA ASP A 96 -12.72 -23.22 6.26
C ASP A 96 -12.59 -21.97 7.14
N ALA A 97 -11.40 -21.34 7.13
CA ALA A 97 -11.17 -20.09 7.86
C ALA A 97 -11.87 -18.89 7.22
N VAL A 98 -12.30 -19.01 5.95
CA VAL A 98 -12.88 -17.92 5.16
C VAL A 98 -14.26 -18.31 4.66
N ARG A 99 -15.30 -17.54 5.00
CA ARG A 99 -16.65 -17.70 4.47
C ARG A 99 -17.04 -16.47 3.67
N VAL A 100 -17.60 -16.69 2.51
CA VAL A 100 -18.07 -15.63 1.62
C VAL A 100 -19.59 -15.69 1.50
N ALA A 101 -20.22 -14.53 1.62
CA ALA A 101 -21.65 -14.39 1.37
C ALA A 101 -21.90 -13.28 0.34
N VAL A 102 -22.83 -13.50 -0.58
CA VAL A 102 -23.31 -12.55 -1.55
C VAL A 102 -24.78 -12.27 -1.28
N ASP A 103 -25.13 -11.01 -1.06
CA ASP A 103 -26.47 -10.55 -0.70
C ASP A 103 -27.09 -11.33 0.48
N GLY A 104 -26.23 -11.66 1.47
CA GLY A 104 -26.60 -12.39 2.68
C GLY A 104 -26.62 -13.92 2.55
N ARG A 105 -26.48 -14.47 1.35
CA ARG A 105 -26.43 -15.92 1.13
C ARG A 105 -24.98 -16.40 1.12
N VAL A 106 -24.65 -17.39 1.93
CA VAL A 106 -23.34 -18.04 1.90
C VAL A 106 -23.18 -18.78 0.57
N VAL A 107 -22.05 -18.55 -0.08
CA VAL A 107 -21.71 -19.21 -1.36
C VAL A 107 -20.48 -20.10 -1.16
N PRO A 108 -20.41 -21.25 -1.86
CA PRO A 108 -19.23 -22.10 -1.85
C PRO A 108 -18.01 -21.32 -2.30
N ALA A 109 -16.89 -21.53 -1.63
CA ALA A 109 -15.62 -20.90 -1.94
C ALA A 109 -14.57 -21.97 -2.19
N GLU A 110 -13.95 -21.94 -3.37
CA GLU A 110 -12.90 -22.86 -3.78
C GLU A 110 -11.52 -22.19 -3.55
N PRO A 111 -10.49 -22.92 -3.13
CA PRO A 111 -9.15 -22.40 -3.07
C PRO A 111 -8.65 -21.98 -4.46
N CYS A 112 -7.98 -20.83 -4.56
CA CYS A 112 -7.35 -20.35 -5.80
C CYS A 112 -5.86 -19.98 -5.62
N GLY A 113 -5.28 -20.38 -4.51
CA GLY A 113 -3.90 -20.12 -4.13
C GLY A 113 -3.79 -19.82 -2.64
N VAL A 114 -2.60 -19.51 -2.19
CA VAL A 114 -2.32 -19.18 -0.79
C VAL A 114 -3.08 -17.90 -0.40
N GLY A 115 -3.94 -17.99 0.61
CA GLY A 115 -4.77 -16.86 1.03
C GLY A 115 -5.84 -16.43 0.03
N CYS A 116 -6.07 -17.22 -1.02
CA CYS A 116 -7.05 -16.94 -2.07
C CYS A 116 -8.23 -17.90 -1.99
N SER A 117 -9.45 -17.35 -2.11
CA SER A 117 -10.69 -18.11 -2.25
C SER A 117 -11.46 -17.56 -3.46
N ARG A 118 -11.95 -18.46 -4.33
CA ARG A 118 -12.74 -18.12 -5.52
C ARG A 118 -14.19 -18.49 -5.29
N VAL A 119 -15.10 -17.60 -5.63
CA VAL A 119 -16.54 -17.82 -5.56
C VAL A 119 -17.19 -17.53 -6.91
N GLN A 120 -18.16 -18.35 -7.32
CA GLN A 120 -19.02 -18.07 -8.45
C GLN A 120 -20.19 -17.21 -7.96
N ALA A 121 -20.28 -15.98 -8.45
CA ALA A 121 -21.32 -15.04 -8.05
C ALA A 121 -21.70 -14.09 -9.18
N PRO A 122 -23.00 -13.83 -9.40
CA PRO A 122 -23.49 -12.95 -10.46
C PRO A 122 -23.30 -11.47 -10.06
N VAL A 123 -22.04 -11.03 -9.92
CA VAL A 123 -21.70 -9.65 -9.60
C VAL A 123 -21.43 -8.84 -10.87
N LEU A 124 -21.59 -7.51 -10.80
CA LEU A 124 -21.38 -6.58 -11.92
C LEU A 124 -22.27 -6.87 -13.16
N GLN A 125 -23.47 -7.44 -12.93
CA GLN A 125 -24.42 -7.88 -13.96
C GLN A 125 -25.75 -7.13 -13.87
N GLY A 126 -25.73 -5.82 -13.92
CA GLY A 126 -26.92 -4.96 -13.98
C GLY A 126 -27.54 -4.60 -12.64
N ARG A 127 -27.16 -5.23 -11.53
CA ARG A 127 -27.62 -4.87 -10.18
C ARG A 127 -26.45 -4.72 -9.19
N PRO A 128 -26.53 -3.76 -8.26
CA PRO A 128 -25.57 -3.69 -7.15
C PRO A 128 -25.69 -4.95 -6.28
N SER A 129 -24.57 -5.41 -5.74
CA SER A 129 -24.52 -6.54 -4.81
C SER A 129 -23.67 -6.21 -3.58
N ARG A 130 -23.92 -6.93 -2.49
CA ARG A 130 -23.11 -6.87 -1.28
C ARG A 130 -22.36 -8.19 -1.11
N LEU A 131 -21.04 -8.10 -1.17
CA LEU A 131 -20.16 -9.23 -0.85
C LEU A 131 -19.64 -9.05 0.57
N THR A 132 -19.81 -10.07 1.41
CA THR A 132 -19.30 -10.09 2.79
C THR A 132 -18.36 -11.28 2.95
N VAL A 133 -17.14 -10.99 3.35
CA VAL A 133 -16.13 -11.99 3.68
C VAL A 133 -15.98 -12.03 5.19
N ARG A 134 -16.07 -13.21 5.76
CA ARG A 134 -15.89 -13.45 7.19
C ARG A 134 -14.67 -14.34 7.40
N ALA A 135 -13.71 -13.84 8.18
CA ALA A 135 -12.56 -14.61 8.66
C ALA A 135 -12.67 -14.75 10.18
N GLY A 136 -13.00 -15.95 10.65
CA GLY A 136 -13.43 -16.17 12.04
C GLY A 136 -14.67 -15.32 12.37
N SER A 137 -14.62 -14.52 13.44
CA SER A 137 -15.73 -13.65 13.89
C SER A 137 -15.76 -12.28 13.16
N MET A 138 -14.76 -11.94 12.35
CA MET A 138 -14.63 -10.61 11.75
C MET A 138 -15.23 -10.56 10.33
N PRO A 139 -16.36 -9.84 10.11
CA PRO A 139 -16.86 -9.59 8.78
C PRO A 139 -16.24 -8.33 8.16
N VAL A 140 -15.96 -8.41 6.86
CA VAL A 140 -15.62 -7.28 5.98
C VAL A 140 -16.57 -7.27 4.81
N SER A 141 -17.26 -6.17 4.57
CA SER A 141 -18.29 -6.09 3.52
C SER A 141 -17.91 -5.08 2.44
N PHE A 142 -18.19 -5.44 1.20
CA PHE A 142 -18.05 -4.61 0.01
C PHE A 142 -19.43 -4.38 -0.62
N ARG A 143 -19.66 -3.16 -1.09
CA ARG A 143 -20.77 -2.87 -2.00
C ARG A 143 -20.17 -2.83 -3.40
N LEU A 144 -20.57 -3.77 -4.23
CA LEU A 144 -20.16 -3.84 -5.61
C LEU A 144 -21.19 -3.08 -6.48
N PRO A 145 -20.73 -2.30 -7.47
CA PRO A 145 -21.64 -1.58 -8.36
C PRO A 145 -22.43 -2.54 -9.26
N ALA A 146 -23.46 -2.02 -9.93
CA ALA A 146 -24.27 -2.79 -10.85
C ALA A 146 -23.48 -3.32 -12.05
N THR A 147 -22.54 -2.53 -12.54
CA THR A 147 -21.70 -2.86 -13.70
C THR A 147 -20.24 -2.55 -13.39
N LEU A 148 -19.33 -3.09 -14.22
CA LEU A 148 -17.93 -2.76 -14.12
C LEU A 148 -17.73 -1.25 -14.28
N PRO A 149 -17.10 -0.56 -13.33
CA PRO A 149 -16.84 0.86 -13.45
C PRO A 149 -15.95 1.18 -14.66
N ALA A 150 -16.12 2.35 -15.23
CA ALA A 150 -15.31 2.81 -16.35
C ALA A 150 -13.81 2.80 -16.00
N SER A 151 -12.97 2.62 -17.02
CA SER A 151 -11.52 2.75 -16.87
C SER A 151 -11.16 4.14 -16.39
N GLY A 152 -10.25 4.22 -15.44
CA GLY A 152 -9.64 5.45 -14.94
C GLY A 152 -8.23 5.69 -15.48
N GLY A 153 -7.87 5.06 -16.62
CA GLY A 153 -6.53 5.14 -17.18
C GLY A 153 -6.06 6.58 -17.43
N SER A 154 -6.90 7.38 -18.08
CA SER A 154 -6.60 8.79 -18.38
C SER A 154 -6.42 9.64 -17.12
N GLU A 155 -7.22 9.37 -16.07
CA GLU A 155 -7.15 10.05 -14.78
C GLU A 155 -5.86 9.69 -14.05
N LEU A 156 -5.50 8.40 -14.00
CA LEU A 156 -4.27 7.94 -13.35
C LEU A 156 -3.03 8.46 -14.07
N ASP A 157 -3.01 8.44 -15.38
CA ASP A 157 -1.87 8.94 -16.18
C ASP A 157 -1.71 10.46 -16.06
N ARG A 158 -2.83 11.21 -16.02
CA ARG A 158 -2.80 12.63 -15.70
C ARG A 158 -2.25 12.87 -14.29
N ALA A 159 -2.68 12.07 -13.31
CA ALA A 159 -2.18 12.16 -11.95
C ALA A 159 -0.68 11.90 -11.87
N ARG A 160 -0.17 10.88 -12.56
CA ARG A 160 1.26 10.59 -12.64
C ARG A 160 2.05 11.74 -13.23
N ARG A 161 1.61 12.28 -14.37
CA ARG A 161 2.28 13.43 -15.00
C ARG A 161 2.25 14.66 -14.09
N THR A 162 1.10 14.99 -13.52
CA THR A 162 0.96 16.18 -12.67
C THR A 162 1.79 16.07 -11.41
N MET A 163 1.70 14.94 -10.69
CA MET A 163 2.43 14.76 -9.44
C MET A 163 3.93 14.61 -9.68
N GLY A 164 4.33 13.97 -10.78
CA GLY A 164 5.75 13.82 -11.17
C GLY A 164 6.40 15.12 -11.63
N ALA A 165 5.63 16.12 -12.06
CA ALA A 165 6.13 17.43 -12.47
C ALA A 165 6.20 18.46 -11.32
N LEU A 166 5.73 18.13 -10.12
CA LEU A 166 5.79 19.05 -8.97
C LEU A 166 7.24 19.28 -8.54
N ARG A 167 7.58 20.53 -8.27
CA ARG A 167 8.87 20.90 -7.67
C ARG A 167 8.94 20.54 -6.19
N SER A 168 7.80 20.62 -5.51
CA SER A 168 7.72 20.23 -4.11
C SER A 168 6.28 19.91 -3.69
N TYR A 169 6.12 19.10 -2.66
CA TYR A 169 4.85 18.86 -2.02
C TYR A 169 5.06 18.37 -0.58
N ARG A 170 4.01 18.44 0.20
CA ARG A 170 3.95 17.85 1.54
C ARG A 170 2.88 16.80 1.57
N PHE A 171 3.07 15.76 2.39
CA PHE A 171 1.98 14.87 2.76
C PHE A 171 2.10 14.39 4.20
N THR A 172 0.99 13.96 4.74
CA THR A 172 0.92 13.23 6.00
C THR A 172 0.60 11.79 5.70
N GLU A 173 1.26 10.89 6.39
CA GLU A 173 1.00 9.47 6.36
C GLU A 173 0.42 9.03 7.69
N ARG A 174 -0.61 8.21 7.63
CA ARG A 174 -1.10 7.40 8.73
C ARG A 174 -0.92 5.95 8.38
N LEU A 175 -0.03 5.27 9.09
CA LEU A 175 0.25 3.86 8.92
C LEU A 175 -0.28 3.07 10.11
N THR A 176 -0.91 1.93 9.84
CA THR A 176 -1.24 0.92 10.84
C THR A 176 -1.03 -0.48 10.26
N SER A 177 -0.59 -1.40 11.09
CA SER A 177 -0.40 -2.81 10.76
C SER A 177 -1.06 -3.71 11.81
N GLY A 178 -2.15 -3.22 12.42
CA GLY A 178 -2.81 -3.90 13.54
C GLY A 178 -2.27 -3.51 14.93
N GLY A 179 -1.14 -2.79 14.98
CA GLY A 179 -0.51 -2.24 16.18
C GLY A 179 -0.76 -0.73 16.37
N PRO A 180 0.09 -0.06 17.14
CA PRO A 180 0.02 1.39 17.33
C PRO A 180 0.09 2.14 16.01
N VAL A 181 -0.69 3.21 15.91
CA VAL A 181 -0.71 4.05 14.70
C VAL A 181 0.54 4.91 14.64
N VAL A 182 1.20 4.88 13.51
CA VAL A 182 2.31 5.77 13.20
C VAL A 182 1.82 6.91 12.32
N PHE A 183 2.09 8.14 12.73
CA PHE A 183 1.87 9.34 11.93
C PHE A 183 3.20 9.89 11.48
N THR A 184 3.35 10.10 10.17
CA THR A 184 4.55 10.71 9.57
C THR A 184 4.14 11.97 8.83
N ARG A 185 4.94 13.03 8.97
CA ARG A 185 4.88 14.21 8.11
C ARG A 185 6.09 14.20 7.19
N LEU A 186 5.84 14.34 5.90
CA LEU A 186 6.87 14.30 4.89
C LEU A 186 6.83 15.57 4.05
N ASN A 187 8.02 16.12 3.77
CA ASN A 187 8.21 17.13 2.73
C ASN A 187 9.05 16.49 1.63
N VAL A 188 8.68 16.74 0.40
CA VAL A 188 9.34 16.24 -0.80
C VAL A 188 9.71 17.42 -1.68
N GLN A 189 10.92 17.44 -2.17
CA GLN A 189 11.42 18.46 -3.09
C GLN A 189 12.21 17.78 -4.21
N ALA A 190 11.79 18.04 -5.43
CA ALA A 190 12.48 17.55 -6.62
C ALA A 190 13.90 18.15 -6.71
N PRO A 191 14.86 17.42 -7.30
CA PRO A 191 14.68 16.07 -7.88
C PRO A 191 14.75 14.93 -6.87
N ASP A 192 15.38 15.11 -5.68
CA ASP A 192 15.90 14.02 -4.88
C ASP A 192 15.95 14.33 -3.36
N ARG A 193 15.09 15.22 -2.85
CA ARG A 193 15.10 15.60 -1.44
C ARG A 193 13.83 15.17 -0.73
N LEU A 194 14.01 14.60 0.46
CA LEU A 194 12.95 14.18 1.37
C LEU A 194 13.31 14.56 2.81
N SER A 195 12.37 15.12 3.54
CA SER A 195 12.47 15.18 5.00
C SER A 195 11.23 14.56 5.62
N LEU A 196 11.41 13.85 6.73
CA LEU A 196 10.30 13.24 7.45
C LEU A 196 10.45 13.37 8.96
N ARG A 197 9.29 13.37 9.63
CA ARG A 197 9.19 13.31 11.08
C ARG A 197 7.99 12.49 11.50
N THR A 198 8.19 11.55 12.43
CA THR A 198 7.14 10.70 12.98
C THR A 198 6.61 11.22 14.33
N ASN A 199 5.47 10.72 14.75
CA ASN A 199 4.93 10.96 16.09
C ASN A 199 5.75 10.30 17.22
N SER A 200 6.61 9.32 16.88
CA SER A 200 7.56 8.73 17.84
C SER A 200 8.83 9.58 18.06
N GLY A 201 8.96 10.72 17.34
CA GLY A 201 10.11 11.59 17.44
C GLY A 201 11.23 11.29 16.44
N PHE A 202 11.16 10.20 15.70
CA PHE A 202 12.13 9.91 14.64
C PHE A 202 12.09 11.00 13.55
N ARG A 203 13.27 11.42 13.07
CA ARG A 203 13.44 12.38 11.98
C ARG A 203 14.48 11.85 11.01
N SER A 204 14.26 12.11 9.72
CA SER A 204 15.25 11.80 8.69
C SER A 204 15.23 12.87 7.60
N VAL A 205 16.41 13.14 7.03
CA VAL A 205 16.59 14.00 5.87
C VAL A 205 17.39 13.21 4.83
N ILE A 206 16.92 13.22 3.58
CA ILE A 206 17.59 12.60 2.44
C ILE A 206 17.81 13.70 1.40
N ILE A 207 19.04 13.81 0.87
CA ILE A 207 19.40 14.71 -0.22
C ILE A 207 20.36 13.97 -1.15
N GLY A 208 19.90 13.64 -2.35
CA GLY A 208 20.66 12.85 -3.30
C GLY A 208 21.08 11.51 -2.72
N HIS A 209 22.39 11.29 -2.63
CA HIS A 209 22.97 10.04 -2.11
C HIS A 209 23.38 10.10 -0.64
N LYS A 210 22.85 11.05 0.12
CA LYS A 210 23.10 11.16 1.56
C LYS A 210 21.80 11.11 2.34
N ARG A 211 21.85 10.44 3.50
CA ARG A 211 20.78 10.39 4.48
C ARG A 211 21.31 10.78 5.85
N TRP A 212 20.52 11.51 6.61
CA TRP A 212 20.76 11.82 8.02
C TRP A 212 19.54 11.39 8.82
N ASP A 213 19.79 10.63 9.89
CA ASP A 213 18.80 10.23 10.86
C ASP A 213 19.08 10.88 12.21
N TYR A 214 18.05 11.40 12.86
CA TYR A 214 18.17 11.99 14.19
C TYR A 214 17.94 10.89 15.24
N GLN A 215 19.03 10.54 15.94
CA GLN A 215 19.04 9.53 16.99
C GLN A 215 19.85 10.04 18.18
N ASP A 216 19.40 9.75 19.41
CA ASP A 216 20.09 10.06 20.64
C ASP A 216 20.53 11.54 20.76
N GLY A 217 19.66 12.46 20.32
CA GLY A 217 19.89 13.91 20.42
C GLY A 217 20.80 14.49 19.33
N ARG A 218 21.28 13.70 18.37
CA ARG A 218 22.19 14.15 17.31
C ARG A 218 21.82 13.60 15.94
N TRP A 219 22.26 14.28 14.90
CA TRP A 219 22.16 13.81 13.53
C TRP A 219 23.33 12.88 13.20
N GLN A 220 23.01 11.74 12.61
CA GLN A 220 23.98 10.75 12.11
C GLN A 220 23.80 10.63 10.60
N GLY A 221 24.85 10.96 9.85
CA GLY A 221 24.84 10.94 8.39
C GLY A 221 25.45 9.65 7.84
N GLY A 222 24.94 9.19 6.69
CA GLY A 222 25.46 8.04 5.97
C GLY A 222 25.15 8.07 4.48
N PRO A 223 25.74 7.15 3.71
CA PRO A 223 25.42 7.00 2.29
C PRO A 223 24.00 6.48 2.11
N PHE A 224 23.38 6.84 0.98
CA PHE A 224 22.05 6.41 0.57
C PHE A 224 22.06 6.07 -0.93
N PRO A 225 21.36 5.05 -1.42
CA PRO A 225 21.38 4.65 -2.84
C PRO A 225 20.88 5.73 -3.81
N GLY A 226 20.16 6.72 -3.28
CA GLY A 226 19.48 7.76 -4.05
C GLY A 226 17.96 7.68 -3.87
N LEU A 227 17.28 8.76 -4.22
CA LEU A 227 15.82 8.90 -4.13
C LEU A 227 15.31 9.50 -5.43
N ALA A 228 14.42 8.79 -6.12
CA ALA A 228 13.60 9.43 -7.13
C ALA A 228 12.27 9.88 -6.49
N VAL A 229 11.94 11.16 -6.57
CA VAL A 229 10.73 11.73 -5.94
C VAL A 229 9.44 11.00 -6.31
N ARG A 230 9.36 10.43 -7.53
CA ARG A 230 8.23 9.60 -7.97
C ARG A 230 8.08 8.30 -7.17
N GLU A 231 9.18 7.77 -6.60
CA GLU A 231 9.17 6.53 -5.81
C GLU A 231 8.52 6.72 -4.44
N VAL A 232 8.43 7.97 -3.97
CA VAL A 232 7.70 8.34 -2.75
C VAL A 232 6.18 8.24 -2.94
N LEU A 233 5.72 8.23 -4.19
CA LEU A 233 4.30 8.06 -4.53
C LEU A 233 3.96 6.57 -4.61
N MET A 234 3.59 5.95 -3.47
CA MET A 234 3.34 4.51 -3.33
C MET A 234 2.42 3.91 -4.41
N TRP A 235 1.53 4.73 -5.00
CA TRP A 235 0.57 4.35 -6.02
C TRP A 235 1.08 4.54 -7.46
N TYR A 236 2.30 5.06 -7.65
CA TYR A 236 2.79 5.45 -8.99
C TYR A 236 2.85 4.26 -9.96
N ALA A 237 3.17 3.07 -9.46
CA ALA A 237 3.21 1.83 -10.25
C ALA A 237 1.86 1.07 -10.31
N ALA A 238 0.79 1.61 -9.73
CA ALA A 238 -0.53 0.98 -9.73
C ALA A 238 -1.07 0.81 -11.14
N ARG A 239 -1.85 -0.23 -11.38
CA ARG A 239 -2.41 -0.61 -12.69
C ARG A 239 -3.91 -0.85 -12.58
N ASN A 240 -4.54 -1.04 -13.74
CA ASN A 240 -5.96 -1.35 -13.88
C ASN A 240 -6.86 -0.40 -13.07
N PRO A 241 -6.75 0.93 -13.27
CA PRO A 241 -7.56 1.89 -12.53
C PRO A 241 -9.02 1.85 -12.98
N ARG A 242 -9.93 1.91 -12.00
CA ARG A 242 -11.38 1.99 -12.19
C ARG A 242 -11.94 3.22 -11.50
N ILE A 243 -12.83 3.94 -12.17
CA ILE A 243 -13.51 5.09 -11.60
C ILE A 243 -14.62 4.58 -10.67
N LEU A 244 -14.40 4.69 -9.35
CA LEU A 244 -15.42 4.31 -8.37
C LEU A 244 -16.56 5.31 -8.32
N ARG A 245 -16.26 6.59 -8.39
CA ARG A 245 -17.23 7.69 -8.44
C ARG A 245 -16.59 9.00 -8.88
N ARG A 246 -17.43 9.90 -9.40
CA ARG A 246 -17.12 11.30 -9.60
C ARG A 246 -17.83 12.10 -8.52
N LEU A 247 -17.10 12.99 -7.83
CA LEU A 247 -17.60 13.80 -6.75
C LEU A 247 -18.18 15.13 -7.31
N PRO A 248 -19.10 15.79 -6.58
CA PRO A 248 -19.73 17.04 -7.06
C PRO A 248 -18.73 18.16 -7.35
N ASN A 249 -17.58 18.19 -6.66
CA ASN A 249 -16.50 19.16 -6.88
C ASN A 249 -15.58 18.80 -8.09
N GLY A 250 -15.93 17.80 -8.87
CA GLY A 250 -15.17 17.31 -10.02
C GLY A 250 -14.03 16.36 -9.68
N ASP A 251 -13.76 16.09 -8.40
CA ASP A 251 -12.77 15.09 -8.00
C ASP A 251 -13.21 13.68 -8.43
N VAL A 252 -12.25 12.82 -8.70
CA VAL A 252 -12.50 11.43 -9.11
C VAL A 252 -11.88 10.49 -8.10
N GLU A 253 -12.68 9.53 -7.61
CA GLU A 253 -12.15 8.41 -6.85
C GLU A 253 -11.82 7.24 -7.77
N LEU A 254 -10.59 6.77 -7.68
CA LEU A 254 -10.08 5.61 -8.42
C LEU A 254 -9.81 4.45 -7.46
N ALA A 255 -10.11 3.23 -7.91
CA ALA A 255 -9.49 2.02 -7.39
C ALA A 255 -8.41 1.58 -8.37
N ALA A 256 -7.28 1.08 -7.86
CA ALA A 256 -6.21 0.53 -8.67
C ALA A 256 -5.47 -0.57 -7.89
N TYR A 257 -4.63 -1.33 -8.57
CA TYR A 257 -3.93 -2.47 -7.98
C TYR A 257 -2.45 -2.47 -8.40
N GLY A 258 -1.57 -2.93 -7.52
CA GLY A 258 -0.14 -3.10 -7.77
C GLY A 258 0.36 -4.44 -7.24
N LEU A 259 1.40 -5.00 -7.87
CA LEU A 259 2.00 -6.27 -7.46
C LEU A 259 3.37 -6.11 -6.79
N LYS A 260 4.04 -5.00 -7.02
CA LYS A 260 5.42 -4.83 -6.54
C LYS A 260 5.53 -3.65 -5.58
N PRO A 261 6.31 -3.78 -4.51
CA PRO A 261 7.06 -4.97 -4.06
C PRO A 261 6.16 -6.05 -3.45
N VAL A 262 4.94 -5.70 -3.04
CA VAL A 262 3.91 -6.63 -2.50
C VAL A 262 2.57 -6.32 -3.14
N PRO A 263 1.62 -7.27 -3.17
CA PRO A 263 0.26 -7.00 -3.61
C PRO A 263 -0.36 -5.88 -2.80
N ALA A 264 -0.82 -4.83 -3.47
CA ALA A 264 -1.40 -3.66 -2.84
C ALA A 264 -2.61 -3.15 -3.62
N TRP A 265 -3.65 -2.77 -2.91
CA TRP A 265 -4.83 -2.11 -3.44
C TRP A 265 -4.77 -0.65 -3.09
N PHE A 266 -5.07 0.19 -4.07
CA PHE A 266 -5.04 1.64 -3.93
C PHE A 266 -6.43 2.22 -4.13
N ARG A 267 -6.74 3.24 -3.34
CA ARG A 267 -7.86 4.14 -3.56
C ARG A 267 -7.32 5.56 -3.58
N LEU A 268 -7.54 6.26 -4.68
CA LEU A 268 -7.00 7.59 -4.90
C LEU A 268 -8.13 8.60 -5.06
N THR A 269 -7.98 9.80 -4.50
CA THR A 269 -8.80 10.96 -4.82
C THR A 269 -7.98 11.92 -5.68
N VAL A 270 -8.39 12.05 -6.92
CA VAL A 270 -7.70 12.84 -7.96
C VAL A 270 -8.54 14.05 -8.30
N LYS A 271 -7.95 15.24 -8.20
CA LYS A 271 -8.57 16.50 -8.62
C LYS A 271 -8.66 16.63 -10.15
N PRO A 272 -9.54 17.49 -10.70
CA PRO A 272 -9.57 17.80 -12.13
C PRO A 272 -8.21 18.25 -12.68
N SER A 273 -7.39 18.93 -11.85
CA SER A 273 -6.02 19.32 -12.20
C SER A 273 -5.03 18.15 -12.32
N GLY A 274 -5.41 16.93 -11.98
CA GLY A 274 -4.52 15.77 -11.90
C GLY A 274 -3.76 15.65 -10.57
N ARG A 275 -3.94 16.57 -9.63
CA ARG A 275 -3.32 16.44 -8.30
C ARG A 275 -4.04 15.37 -7.48
N VAL A 276 -3.27 14.42 -6.95
CA VAL A 276 -3.78 13.47 -5.96
C VAL A 276 -3.79 14.17 -4.61
N VAL A 277 -4.94 14.19 -3.94
CA VAL A 277 -5.09 14.80 -2.61
C VAL A 277 -5.14 13.76 -1.50
N GLU A 278 -5.59 12.56 -1.82
CA GLU A 278 -5.60 11.44 -0.89
C GLU A 278 -5.25 10.14 -1.62
N ALA A 279 -4.43 9.31 -0.99
CA ALA A 279 -4.15 7.95 -1.45
C ALA A 279 -4.19 7.00 -0.27
N GLN A 280 -5.06 6.00 -0.35
CA GLN A 280 -5.12 4.90 0.58
C GLN A 280 -4.47 3.68 -0.06
N MET A 281 -3.59 3.01 0.68
CA MET A 281 -3.01 1.71 0.33
C MET A 281 -3.47 0.67 1.35
N THR A 282 -3.86 -0.48 0.85
CA THR A 282 -4.17 -1.66 1.65
C THR A 282 -3.31 -2.80 1.13
N ALA A 283 -2.34 -3.23 1.91
CA ALA A 283 -1.43 -4.34 1.61
C ALA A 283 -1.30 -5.25 2.84
N PRO A 284 -0.81 -6.50 2.72
CA PRO A 284 -0.56 -7.36 3.87
C PRO A 284 0.25 -6.63 4.95
N ALA A 285 -0.25 -6.65 6.18
CA ALA A 285 0.32 -5.97 7.36
C ALA A 285 0.55 -4.44 7.21
N HIS A 286 0.09 -3.79 6.12
CA HIS A 286 0.33 -2.37 5.88
C HIS A 286 -0.94 -1.67 5.39
N PHE A 287 -1.49 -0.78 6.22
CA PHE A 287 -2.66 0.03 5.89
C PHE A 287 -2.27 1.50 5.99
N MET A 288 -2.06 2.14 4.85
CA MET A 288 -1.53 3.50 4.77
C MET A 288 -2.58 4.45 4.21
N LEU A 289 -2.61 5.65 4.78
CA LEU A 289 -3.38 6.78 4.27
C LEU A 289 -2.45 7.97 4.12
N HIS A 290 -2.26 8.42 2.89
CA HIS A 290 -1.54 9.64 2.55
C HIS A 290 -2.51 10.76 2.24
N ARG A 291 -2.24 11.96 2.78
CA ARG A 291 -2.93 13.20 2.41
C ARG A 291 -1.94 14.21 1.91
N TYR A 292 -2.06 14.58 0.65
CA TYR A 292 -1.14 15.44 -0.07
C TYR A 292 -1.60 16.89 -0.06
N GLY A 293 -0.65 17.82 0.01
CA GLY A 293 -0.91 19.25 -0.05
C GLY A 293 0.38 20.07 -0.24
N SER A 294 0.26 21.39 -0.07
CA SER A 294 1.39 22.34 -0.23
C SER A 294 2.13 22.17 -1.56
N PHE A 295 1.41 21.84 -2.64
CA PHE A 295 1.96 21.61 -3.97
C PHE A 295 2.72 22.85 -4.45
N ASP A 296 4.00 22.66 -4.83
CA ASP A 296 4.99 23.68 -5.21
C ASP A 296 5.26 24.76 -4.14
N ARG A 297 4.85 24.50 -2.89
CA ARG A 297 4.98 25.42 -1.75
C ARG A 297 5.47 24.73 -0.47
N ALA A 298 6.01 23.52 -0.58
CA ALA A 298 6.65 22.88 0.56
C ALA A 298 7.95 23.63 0.92
N PRO A 299 8.33 23.68 2.21
CA PRO A 299 9.58 24.28 2.62
C PRO A 299 10.79 23.66 1.95
N ALA A 300 11.84 24.46 1.74
CA ALA A 300 13.14 23.96 1.28
C ALA A 300 13.68 22.89 2.25
N ILE A 301 14.34 21.90 1.68
CA ILE A 301 14.98 20.82 2.46
C ILE A 301 16.48 21.03 2.40
N GLU A 302 17.09 21.23 3.54
CA GLU A 302 18.53 21.47 3.70
C GLU A 302 19.17 20.40 4.57
N PRO A 303 20.49 20.18 4.45
CA PRO A 303 21.22 19.31 5.35
C PRO A 303 21.00 19.76 6.80
N PRO A 304 20.80 18.83 7.75
CA PRO A 304 20.68 19.21 9.15
C PRO A 304 22.02 19.73 9.70
N GLN A 305 21.93 20.71 10.59
CA GLN A 305 23.07 21.25 11.33
C GLN A 305 23.36 20.47 12.60
#